data_7ca02c1e514835faccf06109e0855436
#
_entry.id   7ca02c1e514835faccf06109e0855436
#
_cell.length_a   1.000
_cell.length_b   1.000
_cell.length_c   1.000
_cell.angle_alpha   90.00
_cell.angle_beta   90.00
_cell.angle_gamma   90.00
#
_symmetry.space_group_name_H-M   'P 1'
#
loop_
_entity.id
_entity.type
_entity.pdbx_description
1 polymer ?
#
loop_
_entity_poly.entity_id
_entity_poly.type
_entity_poly.pdbx_seq_one_letter_code
_entity_poly.pdbx_strand_id
1 'polypeptide(L)'
;MAADAVYDAIKDHLSTAANVAALADATTGLVPLFRFENEAFEKPEPPAPWIAVALTGVLYGQQSIGASTQADNRWDETGHLWLPVFVPVGTGASRARQLAKLLANIFRGLLLLDDTLEFMDAFIGEGQPAPEEGNWFQLDVAIEWRRVEA
;
A
#
# COMPACT_ATOMS: atom_id res chain seq x y z
N MET A 1 5.94 7.82 -17.22
CA MET A 1 5.77 8.67 -16.04
C MET A 1 6.13 7.89 -14.79
N ALA A 2 6.81 8.54 -13.85
CA ALA A 2 7.31 7.83 -12.69
C ALA A 2 6.19 7.38 -11.74
N ALA A 3 5.17 8.21 -11.52
CA ALA A 3 4.08 7.88 -10.59
C ALA A 3 3.26 6.66 -11.01
N ASP A 4 2.99 6.48 -12.29
CA ASP A 4 2.29 5.31 -12.77
C ASP A 4 3.15 4.04 -12.65
N ALA A 5 4.46 4.15 -12.91
CA ALA A 5 5.37 3.04 -12.73
C ALA A 5 5.46 2.61 -11.26
N VAL A 6 5.42 3.55 -10.31
CA VAL A 6 5.39 3.26 -8.88
C VAL A 6 4.12 2.50 -8.52
N TYR A 7 2.97 2.98 -8.98
CA TYR A 7 1.68 2.34 -8.72
C TYR A 7 1.64 0.91 -9.28
N ASP A 8 2.09 0.74 -10.52
CA ASP A 8 2.11 -0.58 -11.17
C ASP A 8 3.05 -1.54 -10.45
N ALA A 9 4.22 -1.06 -10.01
CA ALA A 9 5.17 -1.89 -9.27
C ALA A 9 4.59 -2.36 -7.93
N ILE A 10 3.85 -1.51 -7.22
CA ILE A 10 3.18 -1.85 -5.97
C ILE A 10 2.11 -2.92 -6.22
N LYS A 11 1.29 -2.73 -7.25
CA LYS A 11 0.22 -3.66 -7.60
C LYS A 11 0.80 -5.03 -7.96
N ASP A 12 1.84 -5.07 -8.78
CA ASP A 12 2.51 -6.30 -9.16
C ASP A 12 3.13 -7.01 -7.96
N HIS A 13 3.76 -6.26 -7.06
CA HIS A 13 4.38 -6.82 -5.86
C HIS A 13 3.34 -7.46 -4.93
N LEU A 14 2.21 -6.81 -4.70
CA LEU A 14 1.12 -7.37 -3.91
C LEU A 14 0.52 -8.63 -4.53
N SER A 15 0.62 -8.77 -5.84
CA SER A 15 0.06 -9.90 -6.59
C SER A 15 1.03 -11.08 -6.72
N THR A 16 2.27 -10.99 -6.20
CA THR A 16 3.22 -12.12 -6.27
C THR A 16 2.71 -13.30 -5.44
N ALA A 17 3.03 -14.51 -5.88
CA ALA A 17 2.58 -15.73 -5.20
C ALA A 17 3.03 -15.80 -3.74
N ALA A 18 4.26 -15.35 -3.43
CA ALA A 18 4.78 -15.33 -2.07
C ALA A 18 3.99 -14.39 -1.16
N ASN A 19 3.66 -13.18 -1.65
CA ASN A 19 2.91 -12.20 -0.86
C ASN A 19 1.44 -12.60 -0.71
N VAL A 20 0.84 -13.16 -1.75
CA VAL A 20 -0.51 -13.72 -1.69
C VAL A 20 -0.58 -14.82 -0.62
N ALA A 21 0.39 -15.71 -0.60
CA ALA A 21 0.47 -16.79 0.41
C ALA A 21 0.67 -16.22 1.82
N ALA A 22 1.50 -15.18 1.97
CA ALA A 22 1.74 -14.54 3.27
C ALA A 22 0.49 -13.90 3.86
N LEU A 23 -0.40 -13.39 3.01
CA LEU A 23 -1.65 -12.74 3.43
C LEU A 23 -2.80 -13.72 3.62
N ALA A 24 -2.64 -14.98 3.21
CA ALA A 24 -3.70 -15.99 3.35
C ALA A 24 -4.00 -16.26 4.83
N ASP A 25 -5.28 -16.45 5.12
CA ASP A 25 -5.72 -16.83 6.47
C ASP A 25 -5.26 -18.26 6.77
N ALA A 26 -4.63 -18.46 7.93
CA ALA A 26 -4.08 -19.75 8.32
C ALA A 26 -5.16 -20.85 8.52
N THR A 27 -6.39 -20.44 8.83
CA THR A 27 -7.48 -21.38 9.11
C THR A 27 -8.37 -21.63 7.89
N THR A 28 -8.61 -20.61 7.07
CA THR A 28 -9.53 -20.70 5.93
C THR A 28 -8.83 -20.76 4.58
N GLY A 29 -7.55 -20.38 4.52
CA GLY A 29 -6.80 -20.28 3.27
C GLY A 29 -7.20 -19.10 2.37
N LEU A 30 -8.11 -18.25 2.84
CA LEU A 30 -8.60 -17.12 2.05
C LEU A 30 -7.62 -15.95 2.09
N VAL A 31 -7.39 -15.33 0.94
CA VAL A 31 -6.58 -14.12 0.80
C VAL A 31 -7.52 -12.92 0.81
N PRO A 32 -7.22 -11.85 1.57
CA PRO A 32 -8.03 -10.63 1.52
C PRO A 32 -8.10 -10.06 0.12
N LEU A 33 -9.28 -9.53 -0.25
CA LEU A 33 -9.45 -8.84 -1.53
C LEU A 33 -8.81 -7.45 -1.44
N PHE A 34 -8.28 -6.97 -2.58
CA PHE A 34 -7.69 -5.64 -2.70
C PHE A 34 -8.58 -4.74 -3.53
N ARG A 35 -8.84 -3.53 -3.02
CA ARG A 35 -9.48 -2.45 -3.78
C ARG A 35 -8.40 -1.51 -4.27
N PHE A 36 -8.05 -1.59 -5.54
CA PHE A 36 -7.09 -0.69 -6.17
C PHE A 36 -7.76 0.61 -6.63
N GLU A 37 -6.97 1.66 -6.81
CA GLU A 37 -7.46 2.95 -7.24
C GLU A 37 -8.18 2.86 -8.59
N ASN A 38 -9.35 3.48 -8.68
CA ASN A 38 -10.17 3.59 -9.89
C ASN A 38 -10.50 2.24 -10.54
N GLU A 39 -10.65 1.19 -9.72
CA GLU A 39 -11.08 -0.13 -10.19
C GLU A 39 -12.40 -0.51 -9.53
N ALA A 40 -13.22 -1.25 -10.25
CA ALA A 40 -14.46 -1.78 -9.71
C ALA A 40 -14.16 -2.73 -8.56
N PHE A 41 -14.92 -2.62 -7.46
CA PHE A 41 -14.72 -3.47 -6.30
C PHE A 41 -16.06 -3.74 -5.61
N GLU A 42 -16.28 -5.00 -5.27
CA GLU A 42 -17.40 -5.42 -4.45
C GLU A 42 -16.87 -5.92 -3.10
N LYS A 43 -17.43 -5.40 -2.00
CA LYS A 43 -17.07 -5.87 -0.66
C LYS A 43 -17.38 -7.35 -0.52
N PRO A 44 -16.55 -8.11 0.22
CA PRO A 44 -16.77 -9.55 0.38
C PRO A 44 -18.15 -9.89 0.95
N GLU A 45 -18.81 -10.89 0.38
CA GLU A 45 -20.06 -11.43 0.84
C GLU A 45 -19.95 -12.95 0.90
N PRO A 46 -20.00 -13.60 2.07
CA PRO A 46 -20.19 -13.01 3.41
C PRO A 46 -19.04 -12.11 3.83
N PRO A 47 -19.25 -11.22 4.82
CA PRO A 47 -18.22 -10.27 5.23
C PRO A 47 -16.90 -10.95 5.61
N ALA A 48 -15.81 -10.45 5.04
CA ALA A 48 -14.45 -10.93 5.27
C ALA A 48 -13.48 -9.75 5.17
N PRO A 49 -12.24 -9.86 5.68
CA PRO A 49 -11.28 -8.77 5.58
C PRO A 49 -10.99 -8.38 4.12
N TRP A 50 -10.79 -7.07 3.91
CA TRP A 50 -10.32 -6.54 2.62
C TRP A 50 -9.43 -5.33 2.85
N ILE A 51 -8.66 -4.97 1.84
CA ILE A 51 -7.61 -3.96 1.93
C ILE A 51 -7.76 -3.01 0.75
N ALA A 52 -7.78 -1.70 1.01
CA ALA A 52 -7.70 -0.70 -0.06
C ALA A 52 -6.24 -0.32 -0.31
N VAL A 53 -5.95 0.15 -1.50
CA VAL A 53 -4.60 0.55 -1.93
C VAL A 53 -4.69 1.94 -2.53
N ALA A 54 -3.91 2.89 -2.00
CA ALA A 54 -3.87 4.25 -2.54
C ALA A 54 -2.47 4.83 -2.39
N LEU A 55 -2.07 5.65 -3.35
CA LEU A 55 -0.88 6.49 -3.24
C LEU A 55 -1.32 7.88 -2.78
N THR A 56 -0.67 8.40 -1.76
CA THR A 56 -1.00 9.70 -1.20
C THR A 56 0.23 10.59 -1.07
N GLY A 57 0.03 11.91 -1.12
CA GLY A 57 1.07 12.87 -0.85
C GLY A 57 2.25 12.83 -1.81
N VAL A 58 2.02 12.45 -3.09
CA VAL A 58 3.10 12.34 -4.06
C VAL A 58 3.70 13.73 -4.35
N LEU A 59 5.00 13.86 -4.16
CA LEU A 59 5.76 15.07 -4.39
C LEU A 59 6.91 14.78 -5.38
N TYR A 60 7.01 15.60 -6.41
CA TYR A 60 8.15 15.62 -7.33
C TYR A 60 9.14 16.68 -6.84
N GLY A 61 10.20 16.26 -6.17
CA GLY A 61 11.18 17.15 -5.57
C GLY A 61 12.42 17.33 -6.43
N GLN A 62 12.76 18.58 -6.75
CA GLN A 62 13.99 18.88 -7.47
C GLN A 62 15.19 18.73 -6.55
N GLN A 63 16.15 17.88 -6.92
CA GLN A 63 17.33 17.57 -6.12
C GLN A 63 18.59 18.24 -6.63
N SER A 64 18.58 18.75 -7.85
CA SER A 64 19.74 19.45 -8.43
C SER A 64 19.29 20.65 -9.25
N ILE A 65 20.18 21.62 -9.41
CA ILE A 65 19.98 22.82 -10.22
C ILE A 65 21.21 23.05 -11.10
N GLY A 66 21.06 23.90 -12.11
CA GLY A 66 22.18 24.28 -12.96
C GLY A 66 22.37 23.46 -14.22
N ALA A 67 21.51 22.50 -14.48
CA ALA A 67 21.49 21.80 -15.77
C ALA A 67 20.96 22.74 -16.86
N SER A 68 21.30 22.45 -18.12
CA SER A 68 20.91 23.29 -19.25
C SER A 68 19.42 23.26 -19.53
N THR A 69 18.72 22.18 -19.15
CA THR A 69 17.27 22.04 -19.29
C THR A 69 16.64 21.50 -18.01
N GLN A 70 15.36 21.71 -17.87
CA GLN A 70 14.59 21.18 -16.74
C GLN A 70 14.72 19.66 -16.63
N ALA A 71 14.68 18.95 -17.77
CA ALA A 71 14.73 17.50 -17.78
C ALA A 71 16.08 16.94 -17.33
N ASP A 72 17.15 17.72 -17.46
CA ASP A 72 18.51 17.29 -17.08
C ASP A 72 18.79 17.47 -15.59
N ASN A 73 17.95 18.20 -14.86
CA ASN A 73 18.01 18.25 -13.40
C ASN A 73 17.53 16.93 -12.79
N ARG A 74 18.08 16.62 -11.62
CA ARG A 74 17.65 15.43 -10.90
C ARG A 74 16.35 15.72 -10.13
N TRP A 75 15.39 14.83 -10.28
CA TRP A 75 14.11 14.89 -9.58
C TRP A 75 13.89 13.59 -8.83
N ASP A 76 13.44 13.68 -7.59
CA ASP A 76 13.01 12.51 -6.82
C ASP A 76 11.51 12.59 -6.60
N GLU A 77 10.84 11.45 -6.68
CA GLU A 77 9.45 11.32 -6.23
C GLU A 77 9.44 10.80 -4.81
N THR A 78 8.59 11.37 -3.97
CA THR A 78 8.32 10.88 -2.63
C THR A 78 6.82 10.83 -2.38
N GLY A 79 6.41 9.98 -1.48
CA GLY A 79 5.00 9.88 -1.12
C GLY A 79 4.76 8.81 -0.08
N HIS A 80 3.49 8.47 0.09
CA HIS A 80 3.07 7.42 1.00
C HIS A 80 2.23 6.40 0.25
N LEU A 81 2.44 5.13 0.58
CA LEU A 81 1.53 4.05 0.22
C LEU A 81 0.57 3.87 1.39
N TRP A 82 -0.71 4.11 1.15
CA TRP A 82 -1.75 4.01 2.16
C TRP A 82 -2.56 2.74 1.93
N LEU A 83 -2.60 1.90 2.97
CA LEU A 83 -3.22 0.57 2.91
C LEU A 83 -4.19 0.42 4.09
N PRO A 84 -5.40 0.99 4.01
CA PRO A 84 -6.38 0.74 5.05
C PRO A 84 -6.86 -0.71 5.00
N VAL A 85 -6.83 -1.35 6.17
CA VAL A 85 -7.30 -2.72 6.36
C VAL A 85 -8.70 -2.67 6.97
N PHE A 86 -9.64 -3.33 6.32
CA PHE A 86 -11.03 -3.39 6.79
C PHE A 86 -11.37 -4.80 7.25
N VAL A 87 -11.92 -4.91 8.44
CA VAL A 87 -12.43 -6.17 8.98
C VAL A 87 -13.87 -5.98 9.44
N PRO A 88 -14.69 -7.04 9.46
CA PRO A 88 -16.06 -6.93 9.95
C PRO A 88 -16.11 -6.47 11.40
N VAL A 89 -17.06 -5.57 11.73
CA VAL A 89 -17.27 -5.10 13.10
C VAL A 89 -17.66 -6.28 13.99
N GLY A 90 -17.16 -6.27 15.24
CA GLY A 90 -17.46 -7.28 16.22
C GLY A 90 -16.55 -8.51 16.22
N THR A 91 -15.61 -8.59 15.27
CA THR A 91 -14.65 -9.70 15.19
C THR A 91 -13.37 -9.44 15.97
N GLY A 92 -13.25 -8.27 16.61
CA GLY A 92 -12.05 -7.84 17.31
C GLY A 92 -11.01 -7.24 16.37
N ALA A 93 -9.93 -6.71 16.94
CA ALA A 93 -8.88 -6.01 16.18
C ALA A 93 -7.69 -6.92 15.83
N SER A 94 -7.63 -8.14 16.35
CA SER A 94 -6.47 -9.02 16.20
C SER A 94 -6.14 -9.33 14.72
N ARG A 95 -7.17 -9.68 13.93
CA ARG A 95 -6.98 -10.00 12.52
C ARG A 95 -6.52 -8.77 11.72
N ALA A 96 -7.11 -7.59 12.02
CA ALA A 96 -6.71 -6.34 11.37
C ALA A 96 -5.25 -6.01 11.67
N ARG A 97 -4.82 -6.15 12.92
CA ARG A 97 -3.43 -5.89 13.31
C ARG A 97 -2.46 -6.90 12.71
N GLN A 98 -2.86 -8.16 12.60
CA GLN A 98 -2.06 -9.19 11.94
C GLN A 98 -1.85 -8.86 10.46
N LEU A 99 -2.91 -8.50 9.75
CA LEU A 99 -2.84 -8.09 8.34
C LEU A 99 -1.98 -6.82 8.17
N ALA A 100 -2.16 -5.84 9.05
CA ALA A 100 -1.37 -4.61 9.03
C ALA A 100 0.13 -4.91 9.19
N LYS A 101 0.48 -5.79 10.09
CA LYS A 101 1.87 -6.19 10.31
C LYS A 101 2.44 -6.92 9.10
N LEU A 102 1.66 -7.81 8.49
CA LEU A 102 2.07 -8.52 7.28
C LEU A 102 2.30 -7.56 6.12
N LEU A 103 1.40 -6.58 5.93
CA LEU A 103 1.56 -5.56 4.90
C LEU A 103 2.80 -4.70 5.15
N ALA A 104 3.03 -4.28 6.39
CA ALA A 104 4.23 -3.54 6.74
C ALA A 104 5.49 -4.34 6.42
N ASN A 105 5.49 -5.64 6.73
CA ASN A 105 6.64 -6.51 6.44
C ASN A 105 6.87 -6.73 4.94
N ILE A 106 5.80 -6.69 4.14
CA ILE A 106 5.91 -6.85 2.69
C ILE A 106 6.66 -5.68 2.06
N PHE A 107 6.48 -4.46 2.58
CA PHE A 107 7.02 -3.26 1.94
C PHE A 107 8.20 -2.62 2.64
N ARG A 108 8.26 -2.60 3.97
CA ARG A 108 9.32 -1.87 4.68
C ARG A 108 10.71 -2.34 4.25
N GLY A 109 11.57 -1.40 3.89
CA GLY A 109 12.93 -1.69 3.45
C GLY A 109 13.05 -2.35 2.09
N LEU A 110 11.95 -2.43 1.33
CA LEU A 110 11.93 -3.07 0.02
C LEU A 110 12.48 -2.13 -1.06
N LEU A 111 13.18 -2.72 -2.03
CA LEU A 111 13.63 -2.03 -3.24
C LEU A 111 12.94 -2.64 -4.46
N LEU A 112 12.38 -1.81 -5.31
CA LEU A 112 11.74 -2.20 -6.58
C LEU A 112 12.26 -1.31 -7.73
N LEU A 113 11.87 -1.60 -8.95
CA LEU A 113 12.21 -0.83 -10.16
C LEU A 113 13.73 -0.63 -10.28
N ASP A 114 14.46 -1.75 -10.33
CA ASP A 114 15.94 -1.76 -10.44
C ASP A 114 16.59 -0.94 -9.32
N ASP A 115 16.09 -1.10 -8.09
CA ASP A 115 16.57 -0.43 -6.88
C ASP A 115 16.40 1.10 -6.88
N THR A 116 15.60 1.65 -7.80
CA THR A 116 15.30 3.09 -7.84
C THR A 116 14.13 3.46 -6.93
N LEU A 117 13.23 2.52 -6.63
CA LEU A 117 12.10 2.72 -5.74
C LEU A 117 12.39 2.08 -4.39
N GLU A 118 12.44 2.89 -3.36
CA GLU A 118 12.76 2.46 -2.00
C GLU A 118 11.56 2.70 -1.09
N PHE A 119 11.17 1.65 -0.34
CA PHE A 119 10.17 1.78 0.72
C PHE A 119 10.90 1.84 2.06
N MET A 120 10.49 2.79 2.89
CA MET A 120 11.16 3.09 4.15
C MET A 120 10.30 2.66 5.33
N ASP A 121 10.01 3.58 6.24
CA ASP A 121 9.28 3.26 7.46
C ASP A 121 7.81 2.92 7.18
N ALA A 122 7.30 1.95 7.91
CA ALA A 122 5.88 1.60 7.92
C ALA A 122 5.25 2.07 9.23
N PHE A 123 4.11 2.74 9.13
CA PHE A 123 3.34 3.23 10.27
C PHE A 123 1.99 2.52 10.30
N ILE A 124 1.62 1.99 11.48
CA ILE A 124 0.31 1.40 11.71
C ILE A 124 -0.46 2.34 12.63
N GLY A 125 -1.58 2.86 12.13
CA GLY A 125 -2.39 3.82 12.85
C GLY A 125 -3.32 3.20 13.88
N GLU A 126 -4.21 4.03 14.43
CA GLU A 126 -5.22 3.57 15.37
C GLU A 126 -6.40 2.94 14.63
N GLY A 127 -7.01 1.93 15.27
CA GLY A 127 -8.23 1.35 14.77
C GLY A 127 -9.43 2.27 15.02
N GLN A 128 -10.36 2.30 14.07
CA GLN A 128 -11.53 3.15 14.15
C GLN A 128 -12.69 2.56 13.35
N PRO A 129 -13.96 2.92 13.65
CA PRO A 129 -15.07 2.57 12.78
C PRO A 129 -14.84 3.18 11.39
N ALA A 130 -15.04 2.38 10.34
CA ALA A 130 -14.87 2.86 8.98
C ALA A 130 -16.06 3.71 8.54
N PRO A 131 -15.84 4.77 7.75
CA PRO A 131 -16.94 5.53 7.13
C PRO A 131 -17.61 4.79 5.98
N GLU A 132 -17.10 3.64 5.59
CA GLU A 132 -17.65 2.81 4.52
C GLU A 132 -19.04 2.28 4.87
N GLU A 133 -19.89 2.09 3.86
CA GLU A 133 -21.16 1.44 4.04
C GLU A 133 -20.99 0.00 4.53
N GLY A 134 -21.85 -0.41 5.45
CA GLY A 134 -21.72 -1.66 6.14
C GLY A 134 -20.97 -1.47 7.46
N ASN A 135 -20.83 -2.52 8.21
CA ASN A 135 -20.22 -2.47 9.54
C ASN A 135 -18.77 -2.92 9.46
N TRP A 136 -17.89 -1.98 9.18
CA TRP A 136 -16.45 -2.24 9.02
C TRP A 136 -15.63 -1.50 10.09
N PHE A 137 -14.59 -2.17 10.54
CA PHE A 137 -13.55 -1.59 11.40
C PHE A 137 -12.31 -1.37 10.53
N GLN A 138 -11.72 -0.19 10.63
CA GLN A 138 -10.59 0.22 9.78
C GLN A 138 -9.32 0.41 10.59
N LEU A 139 -8.22 -0.12 10.08
CA LEU A 139 -6.89 0.10 10.62
C LEU A 139 -5.97 0.47 9.46
N ASP A 140 -5.36 1.65 9.51
CA ASP A 140 -4.55 2.15 8.41
C ASP A 140 -3.09 1.74 8.53
N VAL A 141 -2.49 1.40 7.39
CA VAL A 141 -1.05 1.22 7.25
C VAL A 141 -0.56 2.26 6.26
N ALA A 142 0.48 2.99 6.62
CA ALA A 142 1.11 3.98 5.75
C ALA A 142 2.60 3.66 5.63
N ILE A 143 3.12 3.64 4.43
CA ILE A 143 4.51 3.31 4.15
C ILE A 143 5.12 4.42 3.31
N GLU A 144 6.21 5.01 3.79
CA GLU A 144 6.93 6.03 3.04
C GLU A 144 7.71 5.38 1.92
N TRP A 145 7.71 6.04 0.76
CA TRP A 145 8.52 5.61 -0.37
C TRP A 145 9.20 6.79 -1.05
N ARG A 146 10.30 6.48 -1.72
CA ARG A 146 11.03 7.44 -2.56
C ARG A 146 11.51 6.74 -3.81
N ARG A 147 11.37 7.42 -4.93
CA ARG A 147 11.95 6.98 -6.19
C ARG A 147 12.95 8.01 -6.68
N VAL A 148 14.14 7.54 -7.02
CA VAL A 148 15.18 8.37 -7.64
C VAL A 148 15.00 8.26 -9.15
N GLU A 149 14.77 9.40 -9.79
CA GLU A 149 14.71 9.47 -11.23
C GLU A 149 16.11 9.62 -11.79
N ALA A 150 16.50 8.70 -12.64
CA ALA A 150 17.84 8.70 -13.22
C ALA A 150 17.90 9.63 -14.43
#